data_2491402d7cfa6bce2501aef45f7fa700
#
_entry.id   2491402d7cfa6bce2501aef45f7fa700
#
_cell.length_a   1.000
_cell.length_b   1.000
_cell.length_c   1.000
_cell.angle_alpha   90.00
_cell.angle_beta   90.00
_cell.angle_gamma   90.00
#
_symmetry.space_group_name_H-M   'P 1'
#
loop_
_entity.id
_entity.type
_entity.pdbx_description
1 polymer ?
#
loop_
_entity_poly.entity_id
_entity_poly.type
_entity_poly.pdbx_seq_one_letter_code
_entity_poly.pdbx_strand_id
1 'polypeptide(L)'
;ILDYLWTVHDETPIKKVYWGYRAKPTGINGNHKGDCFLEFENGNWLGVSLKAGGANTAEPQLNTYVNKMYDDFGRRVEKTKLINKVHKKIHGVLGLPKDWNSRTNMTTSINFFENLKVNDIDKYESFYDDMLEICRDAIIDQINSSLKDTLKYIKSQVIKKDEKVPLVVIKAFGKQYKYVTDEDALETHIPKVDSVNAYKSRTSKQTWHIDLIAGSEKLTMNMSVRSNKSQPNNKLAQGFNLAVKFNGLD
;
A
#
# COMPACT_ATOMS: atom_id res chain seq x y z
N ILE A 1 -16.89 20.57 -2.01
CA ILE A 1 -16.10 20.01 -0.91
C ILE A 1 -16.42 20.74 0.39
N LEU A 2 -16.28 22.07 0.44
CA LEU A 2 -16.56 22.85 1.66
C LEU A 2 -18.00 22.67 2.12
N ASP A 3 -18.98 22.70 1.24
CA ASP A 3 -20.40 22.52 1.57
C ASP A 3 -20.69 21.14 2.19
N TYR A 4 -20.03 20.09 1.71
CA TYR A 4 -20.19 18.76 2.29
C TYR A 4 -19.49 18.64 3.65
N LEU A 5 -18.26 19.14 3.77
CA LEU A 5 -17.55 19.15 5.05
C LEU A 5 -18.33 19.92 6.11
N TRP A 6 -19.00 20.98 5.71
CA TRP A 6 -19.93 21.74 6.52
C TRP A 6 -21.09 20.90 7.04
N THR A 7 -21.74 20.13 6.14
CA THR A 7 -22.89 19.27 6.48
C THR A 7 -22.51 18.10 7.40
N VAL A 8 -21.30 17.54 7.23
CA VAL A 8 -20.84 16.34 7.99
C VAL A 8 -20.26 16.71 9.37
N HIS A 9 -19.80 17.96 9.56
CA HIS A 9 -19.10 18.40 10.77
C HIS A 9 -19.89 19.44 11.56
N ASP A 10 -21.21 19.21 11.76
CA ASP A 10 -22.10 19.99 12.62
C ASP A 10 -22.13 21.50 12.31
N GLU A 11 -21.95 21.86 11.02
CA GLU A 11 -22.00 23.25 10.55
C GLU A 11 -21.03 24.19 11.29
N THR A 12 -20.00 23.66 11.93
CA THR A 12 -19.02 24.50 12.64
C THR A 12 -18.15 25.24 11.63
N PRO A 13 -18.03 26.58 11.73
CA PRO A 13 -17.22 27.35 10.79
C PRO A 13 -15.76 26.93 10.77
N ILE A 14 -15.19 26.91 9.55
CA ILE A 14 -13.76 26.67 9.36
C ILE A 14 -13.03 27.97 9.72
N LYS A 15 -12.21 27.92 10.76
CA LYS A 15 -11.37 29.02 11.21
C LYS A 15 -10.16 29.20 10.30
N LYS A 16 -9.50 28.09 9.93
CA LYS A 16 -8.30 28.13 9.11
C LYS A 16 -8.06 26.83 8.34
N VAL A 17 -7.44 26.97 7.18
CA VAL A 17 -7.01 25.83 6.32
C VAL A 17 -5.49 25.83 6.24
N TYR A 18 -4.89 24.67 6.43
CA TYR A 18 -3.45 24.46 6.37
C TYR A 18 -3.11 23.45 5.26
N TRP A 19 -2.06 23.75 4.51
CA TRP A 19 -1.45 22.80 3.61
C TRP A 19 -0.42 21.97 4.37
N GLY A 20 -0.68 20.68 4.57
CA GLY A 20 0.12 19.79 5.42
C GLY A 20 0.88 18.69 4.67
N TYR A 21 1.05 18.82 3.36
CA TYR A 21 1.71 17.78 2.55
C TYR A 21 3.18 17.55 2.94
N ARG A 22 3.95 18.62 3.14
CA ARG A 22 5.38 18.52 3.50
C ARG A 22 5.63 18.56 5.00
N ALA A 23 4.86 19.34 5.73
CA ALA A 23 4.95 19.47 7.17
C ALA A 23 3.54 19.58 7.76
N LYS A 24 3.28 18.85 8.84
CA LYS A 24 1.99 18.89 9.50
C LYS A 24 1.90 20.16 10.36
N PRO A 25 0.69 20.74 10.55
CA PRO A 25 0.46 21.83 11.49
C PRO A 25 0.89 21.44 12.92
N THR A 26 1.24 22.43 13.72
CA THR A 26 1.58 22.22 15.12
C THR A 26 0.44 21.52 15.87
N GLY A 27 0.75 20.47 16.60
CA GLY A 27 -0.23 19.66 17.34
C GLY A 27 -0.80 18.47 16.55
N ILE A 28 -0.56 18.38 15.23
CA ILE A 28 -0.95 17.23 14.41
C ILE A 28 0.19 16.22 14.37
N ASN A 29 -0.17 14.93 14.47
CA ASN A 29 0.79 13.83 14.35
C ASN A 29 1.52 13.89 13.00
N GLY A 30 2.86 13.89 13.02
CA GLY A 30 3.70 13.95 11.83
C GLY A 30 3.44 12.81 10.81
N ASN A 31 2.89 11.69 11.25
CA ASN A 31 2.52 10.54 10.41
C ASN A 31 1.08 10.59 9.90
N HIS A 32 0.31 11.64 10.23
CA HIS A 32 -1.06 11.78 9.75
C HIS A 32 -1.12 11.86 8.22
N LYS A 33 -2.08 11.17 7.60
CA LYS A 33 -2.15 11.03 6.13
C LYS A 33 -2.78 12.23 5.40
N GLY A 34 -3.35 13.20 6.11
CA GLY A 34 -3.95 14.38 5.49
C GLY A 34 -2.96 15.19 4.65
N ASP A 35 -3.40 15.64 3.50
CA ASP A 35 -2.66 16.57 2.64
C ASP A 35 -3.01 18.02 3.00
N CYS A 36 -4.25 18.26 3.44
CA CYS A 36 -4.75 19.50 4.01
C CYS A 36 -5.33 19.27 5.40
N PHE A 37 -5.40 20.32 6.21
CA PHE A 37 -6.01 20.29 7.54
C PHE A 37 -6.93 21.47 7.72
N LEU A 38 -8.11 21.20 8.23
CA LEU A 38 -9.10 22.21 8.61
C LEU A 38 -9.10 22.35 10.13
N GLU A 39 -8.91 23.56 10.61
CA GLU A 39 -9.13 23.96 12.00
C GLU A 39 -10.50 24.61 12.08
N PHE A 40 -11.37 24.10 12.93
CA PHE A 40 -12.71 24.65 13.17
C PHE A 40 -12.68 25.63 14.34
N GLU A 41 -13.67 26.52 14.39
CA GLU A 41 -13.76 27.53 15.47
C GLU A 41 -13.93 26.92 16.87
N ASN A 42 -14.50 25.72 16.95
CA ASN A 42 -14.61 24.95 18.20
C ASN A 42 -13.30 24.26 18.63
N GLY A 43 -12.20 24.46 17.91
CA GLY A 43 -10.90 23.88 18.19
C GLY A 43 -10.70 22.45 17.66
N ASN A 44 -11.70 21.85 17.01
CA ASN A 44 -11.57 20.55 16.37
C ASN A 44 -10.77 20.65 15.08
N TRP A 45 -10.22 19.51 14.66
CA TRP A 45 -9.44 19.38 13.43
C TRP A 45 -9.98 18.29 12.53
N LEU A 46 -9.81 18.47 11.22
CA LEU A 46 -10.07 17.46 10.21
C LEU A 46 -8.91 17.40 9.22
N GLY A 47 -8.35 16.21 9.02
CA GLY A 47 -7.40 15.95 7.95
C GLY A 47 -8.15 15.57 6.67
N VAL A 48 -7.71 16.11 5.55
CA VAL A 48 -8.25 15.79 4.22
C VAL A 48 -7.14 15.24 3.35
N SER A 49 -7.26 14.00 2.89
CA SER A 49 -6.37 13.42 1.90
C SER A 49 -6.98 13.58 0.51
N LEU A 50 -6.23 14.19 -0.39
CA LEU A 50 -6.67 14.48 -1.75
C LEU A 50 -6.08 13.46 -2.73
N LYS A 51 -6.94 12.84 -3.52
CA LYS A 51 -6.56 11.93 -4.59
C LYS A 51 -7.02 12.49 -5.93
N ALA A 52 -6.21 12.30 -6.97
CA ALA A 52 -6.54 12.70 -8.33
C ALA A 52 -6.38 11.51 -9.27
N GLY A 53 -7.33 11.32 -10.19
CA GLY A 53 -7.28 10.20 -11.14
C GLY A 53 -8.54 10.09 -11.98
N GLY A 54 -8.67 9.03 -12.78
CA GLY A 54 -9.91 8.70 -13.48
C GLY A 54 -11.00 8.22 -12.52
N ALA A 55 -12.28 8.36 -12.89
CA ALA A 55 -13.41 7.93 -12.05
C ALA A 55 -13.29 6.48 -11.56
N ASN A 56 -12.83 5.59 -12.43
CA ASN A 56 -12.72 4.15 -12.19
C ASN A 56 -11.30 3.68 -11.81
N THR A 57 -10.33 4.60 -11.64
CA THR A 57 -8.99 4.19 -11.19
C THR A 57 -9.00 3.96 -9.69
N ALA A 58 -8.46 2.81 -9.27
CA ALA A 58 -8.21 2.53 -7.86
C ALA A 58 -7.13 3.46 -7.31
N GLU A 59 -7.37 4.03 -6.13
CA GLU A 59 -6.40 4.88 -5.44
C GLU A 59 -5.74 4.08 -4.32
N PRO A 60 -4.40 3.89 -4.37
CA PRO A 60 -3.72 3.15 -3.31
C PRO A 60 -3.85 3.87 -1.97
N GLN A 61 -4.51 3.24 -1.01
CA GLN A 61 -4.64 3.74 0.36
C GLN A 61 -3.48 3.26 1.24
N LEU A 62 -3.03 2.01 1.05
CA LEU A 62 -1.81 1.49 1.63
C LEU A 62 -0.66 1.60 0.63
N ASN A 63 0.47 2.11 1.08
CA ASN A 63 1.72 2.09 0.33
C ASN A 63 2.85 1.67 1.28
N THR A 64 3.12 0.38 1.30
CA THR A 64 4.22 -0.22 2.06
C THR A 64 5.09 -1.06 1.14
N TYR A 65 6.09 -1.74 1.70
CA TYR A 65 7.00 -2.60 0.95
C TYR A 65 6.92 -4.03 1.48
N VAL A 66 7.16 -5.02 0.61
CA VAL A 66 7.21 -6.44 0.99
C VAL A 66 8.13 -6.65 2.19
N ASN A 67 9.31 -6.07 2.15
CA ASN A 67 10.29 -6.15 3.23
C ASN A 67 9.73 -5.64 4.57
N LYS A 68 9.13 -4.43 4.54
CA LYS A 68 8.53 -3.82 5.74
C LYS A 68 7.35 -4.62 6.27
N MET A 69 6.53 -5.19 5.39
CA MET A 69 5.40 -6.03 5.79
C MET A 69 5.85 -7.22 6.64
N TYR A 70 6.92 -7.91 6.25
CA TYR A 70 7.49 -8.99 7.06
C TYR A 70 8.02 -8.52 8.42
N ASP A 71 8.61 -7.33 8.48
CA ASP A 71 9.06 -6.74 9.75
C ASP A 71 7.86 -6.40 10.66
N ASP A 72 6.78 -5.85 10.10
CA ASP A 72 5.55 -5.50 10.84
C ASP A 72 4.85 -6.75 11.40
N PHE A 73 4.94 -7.89 10.72
CA PHE A 73 4.46 -9.19 11.21
C PHE A 73 5.45 -9.90 12.15
N GLY A 74 6.65 -9.37 12.34
CA GLY A 74 7.70 -10.02 13.15
C GLY A 74 8.28 -11.31 12.54
N ARG A 75 8.14 -11.50 11.21
CA ARG A 75 8.49 -12.75 10.49
C ARG A 75 9.88 -12.68 9.83
N ARG A 76 10.93 -12.50 10.62
CA ARG A 76 12.31 -12.36 10.12
C ARG A 76 12.84 -13.61 9.40
N VAL A 77 12.47 -14.80 9.88
CA VAL A 77 12.91 -16.08 9.28
C VAL A 77 12.29 -16.24 7.89
N GLU A 78 10.99 -16.02 7.76
CA GLU A 78 10.26 -16.11 6.51
C GLU A 78 10.75 -15.05 5.52
N LYS A 79 11.06 -13.84 5.99
CA LYS A 79 11.70 -12.79 5.20
C LYS A 79 13.03 -13.27 4.60
N THR A 80 13.89 -13.89 5.42
CA THR A 80 15.17 -14.44 4.94
C THR A 80 14.97 -15.54 3.91
N LYS A 81 13.98 -16.42 4.10
CA LYS A 81 13.62 -17.45 3.12
C LYS A 81 13.15 -16.82 1.80
N LEU A 82 12.34 -15.76 1.85
CA LEU A 82 11.89 -15.04 0.65
C LEU A 82 13.07 -14.41 -0.10
N ILE A 83 13.96 -13.71 0.60
CA ILE A 83 15.17 -13.10 0.01
C ILE A 83 16.00 -14.18 -0.72
N ASN A 84 16.25 -15.32 -0.06
CA ASN A 84 17.01 -16.40 -0.64
C ASN A 84 16.30 -17.02 -1.86
N LYS A 85 14.96 -17.15 -1.83
CA LYS A 85 14.17 -17.66 -2.95
C LYS A 85 14.26 -16.71 -4.16
N VAL A 86 14.09 -15.41 -3.96
CA VAL A 86 14.22 -14.39 -5.01
C VAL A 86 15.64 -14.40 -5.58
N HIS A 87 16.66 -14.41 -4.70
CA HIS A 87 18.05 -14.49 -5.15
C HIS A 87 18.30 -15.73 -5.99
N LYS A 88 17.92 -16.91 -5.51
CA LYS A 88 18.14 -18.19 -6.23
C LYS A 88 17.46 -18.22 -7.61
N LYS A 89 16.25 -17.69 -7.72
CA LYS A 89 15.44 -17.75 -8.92
C LYS A 89 15.77 -16.67 -9.95
N ILE A 90 16.27 -15.55 -9.53
CA ILE A 90 16.45 -14.36 -10.37
C ILE A 90 17.91 -13.91 -10.35
N HIS A 91 18.36 -13.34 -9.26
CA HIS A 91 19.65 -12.64 -9.21
C HIS A 91 20.84 -13.60 -9.39
N GLY A 92 20.79 -14.78 -8.76
CA GLY A 92 21.81 -15.82 -8.91
C GLY A 92 21.86 -16.44 -10.30
N VAL A 93 20.69 -16.61 -10.94
CA VAL A 93 20.62 -17.09 -12.35
C VAL A 93 21.23 -16.06 -13.31
N LEU A 94 21.13 -14.77 -12.97
CA LEU A 94 21.76 -13.68 -13.71
C LEU A 94 23.25 -13.47 -13.36
N GLY A 95 23.81 -14.31 -12.47
CA GLY A 95 25.21 -14.23 -12.06
C GLY A 95 25.51 -13.17 -11.01
N LEU A 96 24.47 -12.57 -10.40
CA LEU A 96 24.66 -11.54 -9.35
C LEU A 96 24.99 -12.18 -8.00
N PRO A 97 25.89 -11.61 -7.18
CA PRO A 97 26.22 -12.09 -5.86
C PRO A 97 25.04 -11.90 -4.88
N LYS A 98 25.06 -12.58 -3.72
CA LYS A 98 23.99 -12.47 -2.71
C LYS A 98 23.79 -11.06 -2.17
N ASP A 99 24.82 -10.26 -2.14
CA ASP A 99 24.81 -8.88 -1.66
C ASP A 99 24.69 -7.85 -2.80
N TRP A 100 24.17 -8.29 -3.97
CA TRP A 100 23.99 -7.45 -5.17
C TRP A 100 23.29 -6.11 -4.89
N ASN A 101 22.38 -6.07 -3.92
CA ASN A 101 21.64 -4.86 -3.55
C ASN A 101 22.23 -4.13 -2.34
N SER A 102 23.44 -4.49 -1.91
CA SER A 102 24.17 -3.73 -0.90
C SER A 102 24.49 -2.33 -1.40
N ARG A 103 24.75 -1.40 -0.47
CA ARG A 103 25.12 -0.02 -0.82
C ARG A 103 26.33 0.03 -1.77
N THR A 104 27.28 -0.88 -1.60
CA THR A 104 28.50 -0.97 -2.42
C THR A 104 28.20 -1.46 -3.84
N ASN A 105 27.32 -2.43 -3.99
CA ASN A 105 27.07 -3.10 -5.27
C ASN A 105 25.86 -2.52 -6.04
N MET A 106 25.10 -1.64 -5.42
CA MET A 106 23.81 -1.16 -5.96
C MET A 106 23.96 -0.51 -7.35
N THR A 107 24.95 0.36 -7.53
CA THR A 107 25.15 1.05 -8.83
C THR A 107 25.50 0.06 -9.93
N THR A 108 26.39 -0.90 -9.65
CA THR A 108 26.78 -1.94 -10.62
C THR A 108 25.59 -2.80 -11.00
N SER A 109 24.77 -3.16 -10.02
CA SER A 109 23.56 -3.96 -10.25
C SER A 109 22.50 -3.20 -11.04
N ILE A 110 22.31 -1.92 -10.78
CA ILE A 110 21.41 -1.07 -11.55
C ILE A 110 21.84 -1.04 -13.03
N ASN A 111 23.11 -0.76 -13.29
CA ASN A 111 23.65 -0.73 -14.66
C ASN A 111 23.52 -2.09 -15.35
N PHE A 112 23.71 -3.19 -14.62
CA PHE A 112 23.50 -4.53 -15.14
C PHE A 112 22.04 -4.75 -15.61
N PHE A 113 21.05 -4.38 -14.79
CA PHE A 113 19.65 -4.52 -15.17
C PHE A 113 19.21 -3.56 -16.28
N GLU A 114 19.77 -2.38 -16.37
CA GLU A 114 19.54 -1.47 -17.49
C GLU A 114 20.07 -2.04 -18.79
N ASN A 115 21.27 -2.61 -18.78
CA ASN A 115 21.85 -3.28 -19.93
C ASN A 115 21.04 -4.52 -20.32
N LEU A 116 20.60 -5.33 -19.36
CA LEU A 116 19.73 -6.48 -19.63
C LEU A 116 18.43 -6.04 -20.30
N LYS A 117 17.80 -4.96 -19.81
CA LYS A 117 16.57 -4.44 -20.37
C LYS A 117 16.73 -3.92 -21.81
N VAL A 118 17.88 -3.30 -22.12
CA VAL A 118 18.17 -2.80 -23.47
C VAL A 118 18.45 -3.94 -24.44
N ASN A 119 19.20 -4.97 -24.01
CA ASN A 119 19.69 -6.00 -24.88
C ASN A 119 18.74 -7.22 -24.98
N ASP A 120 17.89 -7.44 -23.95
CA ASP A 120 16.97 -8.60 -23.88
C ASP A 120 15.76 -8.23 -23.01
N ILE A 121 14.85 -7.46 -23.57
CA ILE A 121 13.64 -6.97 -22.87
C ILE A 121 12.74 -8.11 -22.42
N ASP A 122 12.59 -9.16 -23.21
CA ASP A 122 11.71 -10.29 -22.91
C ASP A 122 12.22 -11.06 -21.70
N LYS A 123 13.53 -11.29 -21.63
CA LYS A 123 14.18 -11.90 -20.48
C LYS A 123 14.06 -11.02 -19.23
N TYR A 124 14.25 -9.70 -19.38
CA TYR A 124 14.10 -8.75 -18.26
C TYR A 124 12.68 -8.78 -17.70
N GLU A 125 11.64 -8.68 -18.55
CA GLU A 125 10.24 -8.69 -18.10
C GLU A 125 9.83 -10.07 -17.55
N SER A 126 10.34 -11.18 -18.10
CA SER A 126 10.12 -12.52 -17.55
C SER A 126 10.64 -12.66 -16.11
N PHE A 127 11.85 -12.20 -15.83
CA PHE A 127 12.40 -12.20 -14.47
C PHE A 127 11.66 -11.25 -13.54
N TYR A 128 11.19 -10.11 -14.04
CA TYR A 128 10.38 -9.21 -13.27
C TYR A 128 9.03 -9.84 -12.89
N ASP A 129 8.39 -10.51 -13.82
CA ASP A 129 7.15 -11.26 -13.60
C ASP A 129 7.34 -12.37 -12.55
N ASP A 130 8.42 -13.13 -12.64
CA ASP A 130 8.76 -14.16 -11.65
C ASP A 130 8.96 -13.56 -10.25
N MET A 131 9.61 -12.40 -10.16
CA MET A 131 9.79 -11.68 -8.90
C MET A 131 8.46 -11.21 -8.31
N LEU A 132 7.57 -10.69 -9.15
CA LEU A 132 6.21 -10.29 -8.73
C LEU A 132 5.44 -11.50 -8.18
N GLU A 133 5.45 -12.62 -8.87
CA GLU A 133 4.77 -13.84 -8.44
C GLU A 133 5.33 -14.37 -7.12
N ILE A 134 6.65 -14.47 -7.00
CA ILE A 134 7.31 -14.94 -5.78
C ILE A 134 6.95 -14.05 -4.59
N CYS A 135 6.98 -12.73 -4.76
CA CYS A 135 6.69 -11.79 -3.68
C CYS A 135 5.20 -11.79 -3.35
N ARG A 136 4.30 -11.79 -4.34
CA ARG A 136 2.85 -11.87 -4.15
C ARG A 136 2.45 -13.12 -3.39
N ASP A 137 2.91 -14.30 -3.85
CA ASP A 137 2.55 -15.57 -3.25
C ASP A 137 3.06 -15.67 -1.81
N ALA A 138 4.26 -15.17 -1.54
CA ALA A 138 4.81 -15.11 -0.19
C ALA A 138 4.02 -14.17 0.75
N ILE A 139 3.47 -13.06 0.24
CA ILE A 139 2.59 -12.18 1.00
C ILE A 139 1.24 -12.86 1.28
N ILE A 140 0.67 -13.53 0.30
CA ILE A 140 -0.57 -14.30 0.45
C ILE A 140 -0.42 -15.35 1.54
N ASP A 141 0.66 -16.13 1.53
CA ASP A 141 0.97 -17.11 2.56
C ASP A 141 1.09 -16.45 3.94
N GLN A 142 1.73 -15.27 4.00
CA GLN A 142 1.87 -14.50 5.23
C GLN A 142 0.52 -14.05 5.80
N ILE A 143 -0.37 -13.51 4.96
CA ILE A 143 -1.73 -13.08 5.34
C ILE A 143 -2.55 -14.28 5.85
N ASN A 144 -2.52 -15.41 5.13
CA ASN A 144 -3.27 -16.61 5.51
C ASN A 144 -2.71 -17.32 6.75
N SER A 145 -1.50 -17.00 7.19
CA SER A 145 -0.85 -17.70 8.31
C SER A 145 -1.44 -17.37 9.68
N SER A 146 -2.08 -16.20 9.86
CA SER A 146 -2.61 -15.75 11.15
C SER A 146 -3.69 -14.68 10.98
N LEU A 147 -4.93 -15.05 11.29
CA LEU A 147 -6.06 -14.11 11.33
C LEU A 147 -5.75 -12.91 12.24
N LYS A 148 -5.29 -13.18 13.46
CA LYS A 148 -5.02 -12.14 14.49
C LYS A 148 -4.00 -11.12 13.98
N ASP A 149 -2.88 -11.58 13.42
CA ASP A 149 -1.82 -10.70 12.94
C ASP A 149 -2.26 -9.92 11.71
N THR A 150 -3.03 -10.56 10.83
CA THR A 150 -3.59 -9.92 9.64
C THR A 150 -4.56 -8.81 9.99
N LEU A 151 -5.51 -9.05 10.91
CA LEU A 151 -6.45 -8.02 11.34
C LEU A 151 -5.73 -6.87 12.06
N LYS A 152 -4.74 -7.18 12.91
CA LYS A 152 -3.89 -6.17 13.54
C LYS A 152 -3.14 -5.33 12.49
N TYR A 153 -2.59 -5.97 11.47
CA TYR A 153 -1.90 -5.30 10.37
C TYR A 153 -2.83 -4.36 9.60
N ILE A 154 -4.02 -4.83 9.21
CA ILE A 154 -5.00 -4.00 8.50
C ILE A 154 -5.40 -2.79 9.34
N LYS A 155 -5.73 -2.97 10.63
CA LYS A 155 -6.03 -1.87 11.54
C LYS A 155 -4.91 -0.84 11.63
N SER A 156 -3.67 -1.27 11.76
CA SER A 156 -2.53 -0.37 11.99
C SER A 156 -1.99 0.28 10.72
N GLN A 157 -2.11 -0.36 9.55
CA GLN A 157 -1.46 0.07 8.32
C GLN A 157 -2.43 0.60 7.26
N VAL A 158 -3.66 0.09 7.23
CA VAL A 158 -4.68 0.51 6.26
C VAL A 158 -5.59 1.56 6.87
N ILE A 159 -6.26 1.25 7.98
CA ILE A 159 -7.23 2.15 8.61
C ILE A 159 -6.55 3.39 9.21
N LYS A 160 -5.49 3.23 10.00
CA LYS A 160 -4.65 4.31 10.60
C LYS A 160 -5.45 5.53 11.10
N LYS A 161 -6.57 5.32 11.74
CA LYS A 161 -7.33 6.43 12.33
C LYS A 161 -6.53 7.10 13.43
N ASP A 162 -6.43 8.43 13.38
CA ASP A 162 -6.07 9.28 14.51
C ASP A 162 -7.38 9.75 15.14
N GLU A 163 -7.72 9.27 16.33
CA GLU A 163 -8.95 9.61 17.03
C GLU A 163 -9.09 11.11 17.33
N LYS A 164 -7.95 11.82 17.41
CA LYS A 164 -7.91 13.27 17.69
C LYS A 164 -8.12 14.13 16.46
N VAL A 165 -7.73 13.62 15.29
CA VAL A 165 -7.83 14.32 14.01
C VAL A 165 -8.36 13.33 12.97
N PRO A 166 -9.69 13.27 12.81
CA PRO A 166 -10.32 12.42 11.79
C PRO A 166 -9.76 12.68 10.40
N LEU A 167 -9.74 11.66 9.54
CA LEU A 167 -9.29 11.74 8.17
C LEU A 167 -10.46 11.49 7.22
N VAL A 168 -10.61 12.40 6.25
CA VAL A 168 -11.51 12.21 5.11
C VAL A 168 -10.67 12.06 3.85
N VAL A 169 -10.96 11.05 3.04
CA VAL A 169 -10.30 10.84 1.76
C VAL A 169 -11.24 11.26 0.63
N ILE A 170 -10.81 12.21 -0.19
CA ILE A 170 -11.57 12.77 -1.30
C ILE A 170 -10.84 12.47 -2.60
N LYS A 171 -11.52 11.86 -3.55
CA LYS A 171 -11.04 11.64 -4.90
C LYS A 171 -11.69 12.61 -5.86
N ALA A 172 -10.86 13.42 -6.56
CA ALA A 172 -11.28 14.32 -7.59
C ALA A 172 -10.98 13.75 -8.99
N PHE A 173 -11.94 13.89 -9.92
CA PHE A 173 -11.82 13.45 -11.31
C PHE A 173 -12.60 14.38 -12.23
N GLY A 174 -11.90 15.08 -13.10
CA GLY A 174 -12.49 16.16 -13.92
C GLY A 174 -13.08 17.26 -13.03
N LYS A 175 -14.38 17.54 -13.19
CA LYS A 175 -15.13 18.50 -12.37
C LYS A 175 -15.92 17.84 -11.22
N GLN A 176 -15.72 16.54 -11.00
CA GLN A 176 -16.45 15.74 -10.01
C GLN A 176 -15.53 15.29 -8.88
N TYR A 177 -16.13 14.86 -7.79
CA TYR A 177 -15.42 14.24 -6.66
C TYR A 177 -16.29 13.17 -6.02
N LYS A 178 -15.62 12.26 -5.31
CA LYS A 178 -16.28 11.28 -4.44
C LYS A 178 -15.50 11.08 -3.15
N TYR A 179 -16.21 10.66 -2.11
CA TYR A 179 -15.60 10.20 -0.87
C TYR A 179 -15.13 8.78 -1.04
N VAL A 180 -13.98 8.48 -0.46
CA VAL A 180 -13.47 7.12 -0.35
C VAL A 180 -13.73 6.66 1.08
N THR A 181 -14.72 5.77 1.23
CA THR A 181 -15.22 5.28 2.52
C THR A 181 -14.70 3.88 2.87
N ASP A 182 -13.71 3.38 2.14
CA ASP A 182 -13.17 2.03 2.32
C ASP A 182 -12.61 1.81 3.73
N GLU A 183 -11.98 2.83 4.33
CA GLU A 183 -11.47 2.72 5.71
C GLU A 183 -12.60 2.58 6.73
N ASP A 184 -13.72 3.28 6.55
CA ASP A 184 -14.90 3.19 7.43
C ASP A 184 -15.60 1.83 7.31
N ALA A 185 -15.72 1.32 6.07
CA ALA A 185 -16.25 -0.01 5.82
C ALA A 185 -15.38 -1.09 6.49
N LEU A 186 -14.06 -1.00 6.36
CA LEU A 186 -13.12 -1.91 7.01
C LEU A 186 -13.23 -1.83 8.54
N GLU A 187 -13.29 -0.62 9.12
CA GLU A 187 -13.40 -0.43 10.57
C GLU A 187 -14.67 -1.08 11.13
N THR A 188 -15.78 -0.93 10.43
CA THR A 188 -17.06 -1.52 10.82
C THR A 188 -17.07 -3.05 10.67
N HIS A 189 -16.37 -3.58 9.66
CA HIS A 189 -16.40 -5.01 9.34
C HIS A 189 -15.39 -5.83 10.16
N ILE A 190 -14.16 -5.32 10.35
CA ILE A 190 -13.05 -6.03 11.02
C ILE A 190 -13.41 -6.62 12.40
N PRO A 191 -14.16 -5.95 13.29
CA PRO A 191 -14.52 -6.53 14.58
C PRO A 191 -15.35 -7.82 14.50
N LYS A 192 -16.01 -8.06 13.38
CA LYS A 192 -16.89 -9.21 13.14
C LYS A 192 -16.19 -10.35 12.40
N VAL A 193 -14.98 -10.11 11.86
CA VAL A 193 -14.28 -11.08 11.00
C VAL A 193 -13.85 -12.30 11.80
N ASP A 194 -14.27 -13.45 11.34
CA ASP A 194 -13.95 -14.77 11.90
C ASP A 194 -12.90 -15.54 11.08
N SER A 195 -12.73 -15.20 9.79
CA SER A 195 -11.73 -15.81 8.93
C SER A 195 -11.23 -14.87 7.84
N VAL A 196 -10.04 -15.14 7.32
CA VAL A 196 -9.46 -14.44 6.17
C VAL A 196 -9.03 -15.44 5.10
N ASN A 197 -9.19 -15.06 3.85
CA ASN A 197 -8.71 -15.83 2.72
C ASN A 197 -8.06 -14.91 1.70
N ALA A 198 -6.73 -14.94 1.64
CA ALA A 198 -5.98 -14.22 0.63
C ALA A 198 -5.69 -15.14 -0.56
N TYR A 199 -5.88 -14.61 -1.76
CA TYR A 199 -5.71 -15.39 -3.00
C TYR A 199 -5.25 -14.51 -4.17
N LYS A 200 -4.56 -15.12 -5.13
CA LYS A 200 -4.07 -14.45 -6.33
C LYS A 200 -5.16 -14.23 -7.37
N SER A 201 -5.09 -13.13 -8.10
CA SER A 201 -5.88 -12.92 -9.30
C SER A 201 -5.53 -13.98 -10.36
N ARG A 202 -6.54 -14.42 -11.11
CA ARG A 202 -6.34 -15.38 -12.23
C ARG A 202 -5.73 -14.73 -13.46
N THR A 203 -5.87 -13.42 -13.60
CA THR A 203 -5.51 -12.66 -14.82
C THR A 203 -4.31 -11.75 -14.65
N SER A 204 -3.79 -11.59 -13.42
CA SER A 204 -2.70 -10.67 -13.15
C SER A 204 -1.65 -11.26 -12.22
N LYS A 205 -0.37 -11.11 -12.59
CA LYS A 205 0.77 -11.47 -11.76
C LYS A 205 0.97 -10.50 -10.57
N GLN A 206 0.43 -9.30 -10.66
CA GLN A 206 0.57 -8.23 -9.66
C GLN A 206 -0.59 -8.19 -8.67
N THR A 207 -1.80 -8.51 -9.13
CA THR A 207 -3.03 -8.34 -8.34
C THR A 207 -3.33 -9.59 -7.51
N TRP A 208 -3.84 -9.36 -6.32
CA TRP A 208 -4.31 -10.36 -5.39
C TRP A 208 -5.41 -9.77 -4.50
N HIS A 209 -6.11 -10.58 -3.73
CA HIS A 209 -7.27 -10.19 -2.96
C HIS A 209 -7.18 -10.74 -1.55
N ILE A 210 -7.87 -10.08 -0.60
CA ILE A 210 -8.11 -10.57 0.74
C ILE A 210 -9.60 -10.52 0.99
N ASP A 211 -10.23 -11.68 1.14
CA ASP A 211 -11.60 -11.79 1.64
C ASP A 211 -11.57 -11.75 3.18
N LEU A 212 -12.26 -10.79 3.76
CA LEU A 212 -12.53 -10.67 5.19
C LEU A 212 -13.93 -11.21 5.41
N ILE A 213 -14.04 -12.37 6.04
CA ILE A 213 -15.30 -13.14 6.18
C ILE A 213 -15.83 -12.98 7.60
N ALA A 214 -17.11 -12.64 7.73
CA ALA A 214 -17.85 -12.47 8.98
C ALA A 214 -19.18 -13.21 8.88
N GLY A 215 -19.21 -14.49 9.24
CA GLY A 215 -20.35 -15.37 9.02
C GLY A 215 -20.70 -15.50 7.54
N SER A 216 -21.87 -14.98 7.11
CA SER A 216 -22.29 -14.96 5.69
C SER A 216 -21.83 -13.71 4.93
N GLU A 217 -21.35 -12.69 5.62
CA GLU A 217 -20.88 -11.45 5.00
C GLU A 217 -19.42 -11.56 4.59
N LYS A 218 -19.09 -10.94 3.47
CA LYS A 218 -17.73 -10.91 2.94
C LYS A 218 -17.39 -9.51 2.42
N LEU A 219 -16.22 -9.01 2.79
CA LEU A 219 -15.66 -7.79 2.27
C LEU A 219 -14.32 -8.11 1.60
N THR A 220 -14.16 -7.77 0.32
CA THR A 220 -12.97 -8.10 -0.45
C THR A 220 -12.06 -6.88 -0.60
N MET A 221 -10.82 -6.99 -0.13
CA MET A 221 -9.77 -5.98 -0.34
C MET A 221 -9.01 -6.29 -1.63
N ASN A 222 -8.91 -5.32 -2.53
CA ASN A 222 -8.10 -5.41 -3.74
C ASN A 222 -6.67 -4.97 -3.46
N MET A 223 -5.72 -5.85 -3.71
CA MET A 223 -4.33 -5.65 -3.40
C MET A 223 -3.46 -5.73 -4.66
N SER A 224 -2.31 -5.08 -4.63
CA SER A 224 -1.30 -5.27 -5.68
C SER A 224 0.12 -5.23 -5.12
N VAL A 225 1.02 -5.93 -5.79
CA VAL A 225 2.46 -5.84 -5.61
C VAL A 225 3.09 -5.33 -6.91
N ARG A 226 3.93 -4.31 -6.83
CA ARG A 226 4.52 -3.70 -8.03
C ARG A 226 5.79 -2.92 -7.72
N SER A 227 6.57 -2.61 -8.76
CA SER A 227 7.72 -1.72 -8.62
C SER A 227 7.32 -0.33 -8.10
N ASN A 228 8.22 0.31 -7.37
CA ASN A 228 8.02 1.68 -6.92
C ASN A 228 8.06 2.64 -8.13
N LYS A 229 7.12 3.59 -8.19
CA LYS A 229 7.06 4.61 -9.25
C LYS A 229 8.29 5.52 -9.30
N SER A 230 8.99 5.69 -8.18
CA SER A 230 10.20 6.52 -8.11
C SER A 230 11.41 5.92 -8.84
N GLN A 231 11.34 4.64 -9.23
CA GLN A 231 12.41 3.94 -9.95
C GLN A 231 11.84 3.11 -11.12
N PRO A 232 11.15 3.74 -12.09
CA PRO A 232 10.43 3.01 -13.13
C PRO A 232 11.33 2.21 -14.07
N ASN A 233 12.59 2.58 -14.22
CA ASN A 233 13.51 1.96 -15.15
C ASN A 233 14.23 0.73 -14.57
N ASN A 234 14.12 0.50 -13.26
CA ASN A 234 14.87 -0.53 -12.53
C ASN A 234 14.01 -1.46 -11.69
N LYS A 235 13.00 -2.06 -12.30
CA LYS A 235 12.04 -2.95 -11.63
C LYS A 235 12.75 -4.12 -10.92
N LEU A 236 13.71 -4.77 -11.57
CA LEU A 236 14.45 -5.91 -11.02
C LEU A 236 15.45 -5.53 -9.93
N ALA A 237 16.00 -4.32 -9.97
CA ALA A 237 16.92 -3.84 -8.95
C ALA A 237 16.28 -3.65 -7.57
N GLN A 238 14.95 -3.59 -7.47
CA GLN A 238 14.25 -3.47 -6.20
C GLN A 238 14.16 -4.80 -5.44
N GLY A 239 14.34 -5.92 -6.12
CA GLY A 239 14.28 -7.26 -5.52
C GLY A 239 12.95 -7.48 -4.79
N PHE A 240 13.02 -8.13 -3.63
CA PHE A 240 11.87 -8.38 -2.76
C PHE A 240 11.26 -7.10 -2.14
N ASN A 241 11.86 -5.93 -2.36
CA ASN A 241 11.39 -4.65 -1.82
C ASN A 241 10.37 -3.96 -2.75
N LEU A 242 9.49 -4.74 -3.36
CA LEU A 242 8.38 -4.23 -4.15
C LEU A 242 7.35 -3.54 -3.26
N ALA A 243 6.65 -2.55 -3.81
CA ALA A 243 5.56 -1.88 -3.12
C ALA A 243 4.33 -2.78 -3.03
N VAL A 244 3.73 -2.86 -1.85
CA VAL A 244 2.44 -3.50 -1.58
C VAL A 244 1.40 -2.39 -1.44
N LYS A 245 0.30 -2.51 -2.16
CA LYS A 245 -0.74 -1.48 -2.20
C LYS A 245 -2.12 -2.07 -1.98
N PHE A 246 -2.92 -1.37 -1.20
CA PHE A 246 -4.36 -1.55 -1.11
C PHE A 246 -5.03 -0.61 -2.11
N ASN A 247 -5.85 -1.16 -3.01
CA ASN A 247 -6.42 -0.43 -4.14
C ASN A 247 -7.94 -0.21 -4.00
N GLY A 248 -8.51 -0.47 -2.84
CA GLY A 248 -9.92 -0.31 -2.55
C GLY A 248 -10.65 -1.61 -2.27
N LEU A 249 -11.93 -1.50 -1.95
CA LEU A 249 -12.86 -2.61 -1.69
C LEU A 249 -13.70 -2.93 -2.92
N ASP A 250 -14.15 -4.21 -3.01
CA ASP A 250 -15.24 -4.66 -3.87
C ASP A 250 -16.48 -4.92 -3.03
#